data_dd219f9fdaf4b7d7af8e7e3604780f7a
#
_entry.id   dd219f9fdaf4b7d7af8e7e3604780f7a
#
_cell.length_a   1.000
_cell.length_b   1.000
_cell.length_c   1.000
_cell.angle_alpha   90.00
_cell.angle_beta   90.00
_cell.angle_gamma   90.00
#
_symmetry.space_group_name_H-M   'P 1'
#
loop_
_entity.id
_entity.type
_entity.pdbx_description
1 polymer ?
#
loop_
_entity_poly.entity_id
_entity_poly.type
_entity_poly.pdbx_seq_one_letter_code
_entity_poly.pdbx_strand_id
1 'polypeptide(L)'
;EAINGLLKRKDRKRFPLGLITGGTGNSFMFDMNCLDPVDAVKRIIAGKRRFIDVLECNSKDDVYYAFNLVGWGMPTDINNLAEKMRWLGTQRYNVATLIEVMRNSKRFADLSIDGEIISDDFAFIIACNTIHVGKGMKMAPKAIIDDGLVDIIIVPKVNRLKLLKLFPKLFTGDHI
;
A
#
# COMPACT_ATOMS: atom_id res chain seq x y z
N GLU A 1 -5.52 -7.62 8.88
CA GLU A 1 -5.84 -8.43 10.08
C GLU A 1 -5.76 -9.93 9.78
N ALA A 2 -6.53 -10.49 8.81
CA ALA A 2 -6.60 -11.92 8.53
C ALA A 2 -5.22 -12.56 8.28
N ILE A 3 -4.34 -11.95 7.48
CA ILE A 3 -3.02 -12.50 7.22
C ILE A 3 -2.14 -12.53 8.47
N ASN A 4 -2.23 -11.53 9.33
CA ASN A 4 -1.52 -11.51 10.61
C ASN A 4 -2.01 -12.64 11.52
N GLY A 5 -3.33 -12.83 11.61
CA GLY A 5 -3.90 -13.94 12.34
C GLY A 5 -3.43 -15.31 11.80
N LEU A 6 -3.33 -15.44 10.48
CA LEU A 6 -2.86 -16.67 9.83
C LEU A 6 -1.36 -16.93 10.06
N LEU A 7 -0.52 -15.91 9.86
CA LEU A 7 0.93 -16.06 9.92
C LEU A 7 1.47 -16.15 11.36
N LYS A 8 0.79 -15.53 12.31
CA LYS A 8 1.12 -15.59 13.76
C LYS A 8 0.57 -16.85 14.46
N ARG A 9 -0.03 -17.79 13.73
CA ARG A 9 -0.55 -19.04 14.33
C ARG A 9 0.57 -19.85 14.98
N LYS A 10 0.34 -20.28 16.21
CA LYS A 10 1.29 -21.13 16.98
C LYS A 10 1.49 -22.52 16.36
N ASP A 11 0.44 -23.06 15.73
CA ASP A 11 0.47 -24.38 15.05
C ASP A 11 1.12 -24.35 13.66
N ARG A 12 1.54 -23.15 13.19
CA ARG A 12 2.18 -22.91 11.87
C ARG A 12 1.39 -23.41 10.66
N LYS A 13 0.12 -23.76 10.83
CA LYS A 13 -0.72 -24.18 9.69
C LYS A 13 -0.98 -22.99 8.77
N ARG A 14 -0.92 -23.25 7.47
CA ARG A 14 -1.17 -22.26 6.42
C ARG A 14 -2.41 -22.66 5.63
N PHE A 15 -3.29 -21.71 5.41
CA PHE A 15 -4.52 -21.90 4.65
C PHE A 15 -4.56 -20.87 3.51
N PRO A 16 -5.08 -21.26 2.34
CA PRO A 16 -5.34 -20.29 1.29
C PRO A 16 -6.39 -19.27 1.75
N LEU A 17 -6.18 -18.01 1.39
CA LEU A 17 -7.14 -16.94 1.64
C LEU A 17 -7.88 -16.62 0.34
N GLY A 18 -9.20 -16.61 0.39
CA GLY A 18 -10.05 -16.08 -0.67
C GLY A 18 -10.45 -14.64 -0.34
N LEU A 19 -10.32 -13.75 -1.32
CA LEU A 19 -10.68 -12.34 -1.19
C LEU A 19 -11.87 -12.02 -2.09
N ILE A 20 -12.87 -11.33 -1.54
CA ILE A 20 -14.03 -10.83 -2.27
C ILE A 20 -14.04 -9.30 -2.16
N THR A 21 -14.26 -8.62 -3.29
CA THR A 21 -14.37 -7.17 -3.33
C THR A 21 -15.60 -6.71 -2.56
N GLY A 22 -15.42 -5.83 -1.57
CA GLY A 22 -16.51 -5.28 -0.76
C GLY A 22 -16.27 -3.83 -0.35
N GLY A 23 -15.08 -3.30 -0.62
CA GLY A 23 -14.68 -1.96 -0.27
C GLY A 23 -14.65 -1.00 -1.45
N THR A 24 -14.29 0.26 -1.19
CA THR A 24 -14.15 1.31 -2.21
C THR A 24 -12.74 1.39 -2.81
N GLY A 25 -11.73 0.85 -2.13
CA GLY A 25 -10.33 0.90 -2.56
C GLY A 25 -9.92 -0.29 -3.43
N ASN A 26 -10.14 -1.50 -2.91
CA ASN A 26 -9.90 -2.80 -3.57
C ASN A 26 -8.51 -2.94 -4.22
N SER A 27 -7.47 -2.30 -3.65
CA SER A 27 -6.14 -2.18 -4.26
C SER A 27 -5.57 -3.51 -4.71
N PHE A 28 -5.59 -4.51 -3.84
CA PHE A 28 -5.10 -5.85 -4.14
C PHE A 28 -5.89 -6.54 -5.25
N MET A 29 -7.19 -6.27 -5.35
CA MET A 29 -8.04 -6.90 -6.38
C MET A 29 -7.82 -6.29 -7.77
N PHE A 30 -7.25 -5.07 -7.87
CA PHE A 30 -6.72 -4.55 -9.13
C PHE A 30 -5.53 -5.39 -9.62
N ASP A 31 -4.60 -5.75 -8.74
CA ASP A 31 -3.44 -6.60 -9.08
C ASP A 31 -3.88 -8.02 -9.46
N MET A 32 -4.96 -8.51 -8.86
CA MET A 32 -5.56 -9.81 -9.21
C MET A 32 -6.44 -9.76 -10.46
N ASN A 33 -6.64 -8.58 -11.06
CA ASN A 33 -7.60 -8.36 -12.15
C ASN A 33 -8.96 -9.02 -11.86
N CYS A 34 -9.51 -8.72 -10.66
CA CYS A 34 -10.72 -9.35 -10.15
C CYS A 34 -11.52 -8.35 -9.29
N LEU A 35 -12.20 -7.42 -9.94
CA LEU A 35 -12.99 -6.38 -9.26
C LEU A 35 -14.45 -6.77 -9.06
N ASP A 36 -14.97 -7.69 -9.86
CA ASP A 36 -16.32 -8.20 -9.69
C ASP A 36 -16.37 -9.24 -8.56
N PRO A 37 -17.21 -9.04 -7.51
CA PRO A 37 -17.34 -9.99 -6.42
C PRO A 37 -17.84 -11.37 -6.87
N VAL A 38 -18.66 -11.45 -7.91
CA VAL A 38 -19.15 -12.72 -8.46
C VAL A 38 -18.00 -13.51 -9.13
N ASP A 39 -17.13 -12.84 -9.87
CA ASP A 39 -15.93 -13.44 -10.44
C ASP A 39 -14.98 -13.93 -9.33
N ALA A 40 -14.80 -13.14 -8.27
CA ALA A 40 -14.01 -13.54 -7.10
C ALA A 40 -14.53 -14.86 -6.49
N VAL A 41 -15.84 -14.96 -6.27
CA VAL A 41 -16.49 -16.17 -5.75
C VAL A 41 -16.26 -17.36 -6.69
N LYS A 42 -16.43 -17.19 -8.02
CA LYS A 42 -16.17 -18.24 -9.00
C LYS A 42 -14.72 -18.74 -8.95
N ARG A 43 -13.74 -17.84 -8.81
CA ARG A 43 -12.33 -18.20 -8.68
C ARG A 43 -12.04 -18.97 -7.38
N ILE A 44 -12.68 -18.60 -6.28
CA ILE A 44 -12.56 -19.30 -5.00
C ILE A 44 -13.13 -20.72 -5.11
N ILE A 45 -14.31 -20.88 -5.68
CA ILE A 45 -14.96 -22.20 -5.88
C ILE A 45 -14.13 -23.08 -6.83
N ALA A 46 -13.54 -22.50 -7.87
CA ALA A 46 -12.66 -23.23 -8.79
C ALA A 46 -11.36 -23.72 -8.13
N GLY A 47 -11.06 -23.27 -6.91
CA GLY A 47 -9.94 -23.76 -6.10
C GLY A 47 -8.54 -23.43 -6.67
N LYS A 48 -8.43 -22.55 -7.67
CA LYS A 48 -7.14 -22.13 -8.22
C LYS A 48 -6.37 -21.32 -7.17
N ARG A 49 -5.13 -21.69 -6.93
CA ARG A 49 -4.26 -21.07 -5.91
C ARG A 49 -3.06 -20.44 -6.57
N ARG A 50 -2.62 -19.31 -6.03
CA ARG A 50 -1.36 -18.64 -6.34
C ARG A 50 -0.62 -18.36 -5.04
N PHE A 51 0.69 -18.57 -5.03
CA PHE A 51 1.55 -18.07 -3.98
C PHE A 51 1.83 -16.59 -4.25
N ILE A 52 1.94 -15.83 -3.18
CA ILE A 52 2.30 -14.42 -3.21
C ILE A 52 3.31 -14.15 -2.11
N ASP A 53 4.12 -13.15 -2.31
CA ASP A 53 5.04 -12.69 -1.29
C ASP A 53 4.34 -11.90 -0.19
N VAL A 54 4.95 -11.84 0.97
CA VAL A 54 4.44 -11.13 2.13
C VAL A 54 5.57 -10.36 2.76
N LEU A 55 5.34 -9.07 2.96
CA LEU A 55 6.25 -8.21 3.72
C LEU A 55 6.17 -8.57 5.20
N GLU A 56 7.30 -8.90 5.81
CA GLU A 56 7.43 -8.99 7.25
C GLU A 56 7.96 -7.66 7.78
N CYS A 57 7.21 -7.03 8.67
CA CYS A 57 7.52 -5.73 9.22
C CYS A 57 7.83 -5.87 10.70
N ASN A 58 9.09 -5.69 11.05
CA ASN A 58 9.58 -5.77 12.42
C ASN A 58 9.61 -4.36 13.05
N SER A 59 8.91 -4.17 14.14
CA SER A 59 9.02 -3.01 15.01
C SER A 59 9.63 -3.40 16.35
N LYS A 60 9.89 -2.42 17.22
CA LYS A 60 10.44 -2.70 18.55
C LYS A 60 9.56 -3.63 19.39
N ASP A 61 8.25 -3.54 19.21
CA ASP A 61 7.27 -4.17 20.10
C ASP A 61 6.51 -5.33 19.44
N ASP A 62 6.47 -5.40 18.10
CA ASP A 62 5.67 -6.42 17.40
C ASP A 62 6.19 -6.68 15.99
N VAL A 63 5.86 -7.84 15.46
CA VAL A 63 6.04 -8.24 14.07
C VAL A 63 4.68 -8.27 13.40
N TYR A 64 4.53 -7.64 12.25
CA TYR A 64 3.30 -7.71 11.47
C TYR A 64 3.57 -7.98 10.00
N TYR A 65 2.57 -8.49 9.33
CA TYR A 65 2.65 -8.94 7.95
C TYR A 65 1.72 -8.14 7.06
N ALA A 66 2.22 -7.75 5.90
CA ALA A 66 1.45 -7.08 4.85
C ALA A 66 1.68 -7.76 3.50
N PHE A 67 0.64 -7.93 2.70
CA PHE A 67 0.74 -8.52 1.36
C PHE A 67 0.53 -7.50 0.24
N ASN A 68 0.22 -6.27 0.58
CA ASN A 68 -0.01 -5.20 -0.39
C ASN A 68 1.12 -4.16 -0.32
N LEU A 69 1.08 -3.29 0.65
CA LEU A 69 2.10 -2.27 0.85
C LEU A 69 2.20 -1.83 2.32
N VAL A 70 3.33 -1.21 2.65
CA VAL A 70 3.56 -0.55 3.94
C VAL A 70 4.07 0.86 3.67
N GLY A 71 3.40 1.87 4.22
CA GLY A 71 3.74 3.27 4.02
C GLY A 71 4.16 3.98 5.29
N TRP A 72 5.10 4.92 5.15
CA TRP A 72 5.53 5.84 6.18
C TRP A 72 5.49 7.29 5.69
N GLY A 73 5.18 8.21 6.59
CA GLY A 73 5.08 9.63 6.28
C GLY A 73 3.68 10.04 5.81
N MET A 74 3.60 10.80 4.73
CA MET A 74 2.33 11.38 4.23
C MET A 74 1.17 10.38 4.06
N PRO A 75 1.35 9.14 3.56
CA PRO A 75 0.25 8.17 3.46
C PRO A 75 -0.37 7.82 4.81
N THR A 76 0.44 7.73 5.85
CA THR A 76 -0.03 7.48 7.22
C THR A 76 -0.85 8.66 7.74
N ASP A 77 -0.40 9.88 7.48
CA ASP A 77 -1.12 11.09 7.87
C ASP A 77 -2.46 11.23 7.16
N ILE A 78 -2.48 10.94 5.84
CA ILE A 78 -3.70 10.92 5.05
C ILE A 78 -4.70 9.90 5.63
N ASN A 79 -4.23 8.71 5.96
CA ASN A 79 -5.07 7.69 6.55
C ASN A 79 -5.67 8.13 7.90
N ASN A 80 -4.81 8.63 8.79
CA ASN A 80 -5.22 9.11 10.10
C ASN A 80 -6.21 10.27 10.00
N LEU A 81 -5.99 11.19 9.06
CA LEU A 81 -6.89 12.31 8.83
C LEU A 81 -8.23 11.86 8.22
N ALA A 82 -8.18 10.97 7.22
CA ALA A 82 -9.39 10.41 6.59
C ALA A 82 -10.27 9.64 7.61
N GLU A 83 -9.66 8.94 8.57
CA GLU A 83 -10.41 8.26 9.63
C GLU A 83 -11.16 9.25 10.54
N LYS A 84 -10.59 10.43 10.82
CA LYS A 84 -11.27 11.50 11.56
C LYS A 84 -12.39 12.17 10.75
N MET A 85 -12.37 12.02 9.43
CA MET A 85 -13.30 12.65 8.49
C MET A 85 -14.29 11.65 7.89
N ARG A 86 -14.65 10.58 8.61
CA ARG A 86 -15.58 9.52 8.15
C ARG A 86 -16.93 10.05 7.69
N TRP A 87 -17.39 11.17 8.23
CA TRP A 87 -18.62 11.86 7.85
C TRP A 87 -18.63 12.36 6.40
N LEU A 88 -17.45 12.52 5.76
CA LEU A 88 -17.34 12.87 4.33
C LEU A 88 -17.51 11.65 3.39
N GLY A 89 -17.79 10.47 3.92
CA GLY A 89 -17.97 9.25 3.12
C GLY A 89 -16.77 8.96 2.23
N THR A 90 -17.00 8.71 0.96
CA THR A 90 -15.95 8.34 -0.02
C THR A 90 -14.97 9.47 -0.34
N GLN A 91 -15.34 10.74 -0.10
CA GLN A 91 -14.50 11.91 -0.40
C GLN A 91 -13.42 12.17 0.65
N ARG A 92 -13.51 11.52 1.81
CA ARG A 92 -12.59 11.74 2.94
C ARG A 92 -11.10 11.61 2.55
N TYR A 93 -10.76 10.63 1.70
CA TYR A 93 -9.39 10.43 1.25
C TYR A 93 -8.90 11.53 0.32
N ASN A 94 -9.74 12.03 -0.58
CA ASN A 94 -9.40 13.13 -1.48
C ASN A 94 -9.13 14.41 -0.69
N VAL A 95 -10.01 14.72 0.27
CA VAL A 95 -9.86 15.90 1.13
C VAL A 95 -8.63 15.77 2.03
N ALA A 96 -8.42 14.62 2.67
CA ALA A 96 -7.25 14.37 3.49
C ALA A 96 -5.94 14.48 2.69
N THR A 97 -5.91 13.92 1.47
CA THR A 97 -4.75 14.04 0.57
C THR A 97 -4.44 15.50 0.25
N LEU A 98 -5.46 16.28 -0.13
CA LEU A 98 -5.26 17.69 -0.43
C LEU A 98 -4.70 18.46 0.77
N ILE A 99 -5.24 18.22 1.96
CA ILE A 99 -4.78 18.85 3.20
C ILE A 99 -3.32 18.47 3.48
N GLU A 100 -2.95 17.19 3.38
CA GLU A 100 -1.58 16.75 3.68
C GLU A 100 -0.57 17.24 2.62
N VAL A 101 -0.96 17.31 1.34
CA VAL A 101 -0.13 17.95 0.31
C VAL A 101 0.06 19.45 0.58
N MET A 102 -0.97 20.12 1.06
CA MET A 102 -0.87 21.55 1.46
C MET A 102 -0.03 21.74 2.73
N ARG A 103 -0.10 20.85 3.69
CA ARG A 103 0.78 20.85 4.86
C ARG A 103 2.24 20.60 4.45
N ASN A 104 2.44 19.67 3.52
CA ASN A 104 3.75 19.30 3.00
C ASN A 104 4.77 19.06 4.13
N SER A 105 4.38 18.28 5.11
CA SER A 105 5.23 17.96 6.26
C SER A 105 6.45 17.19 5.80
N LYS A 106 7.59 17.54 6.39
CA LYS A 106 8.85 16.83 6.20
C LYS A 106 9.20 16.01 7.42
N ARG A 107 9.90 14.92 7.21
CA ARG A 107 10.43 14.09 8.28
C ARG A 107 11.83 13.65 7.91
N PHE A 108 12.80 14.06 8.71
CA PHE A 108 14.15 13.54 8.58
C PHE A 108 14.17 12.07 9.01
N ALA A 109 14.83 11.25 8.23
CA ALA A 109 15.08 9.85 8.55
C ALA A 109 16.36 9.34 7.90
N ASP A 110 16.97 8.35 8.53
CA ASP A 110 18.02 7.52 7.96
C ASP A 110 17.37 6.24 7.43
N LEU A 111 17.38 6.09 6.11
CA LEU A 111 16.82 4.94 5.42
C LEU A 111 17.97 4.02 5.02
N SER A 112 17.96 2.79 5.51
CA SER A 112 18.92 1.76 5.09
C SER A 112 18.22 0.75 4.17
N ILE A 113 18.75 0.58 2.95
CA ILE A 113 18.25 -0.38 1.96
C ILE A 113 19.43 -1.21 1.50
N ASP A 114 19.38 -2.52 1.72
CA ASP A 114 20.44 -3.47 1.33
C ASP A 114 21.86 -3.04 1.77
N GLY A 115 21.94 -2.31 2.89
CA GLY A 115 23.20 -1.83 3.48
C GLY A 115 23.60 -0.42 3.03
N GLU A 116 22.96 0.16 2.03
CA GLU A 116 23.14 1.57 1.66
C GLU A 116 22.28 2.48 2.56
N ILE A 117 22.86 3.59 2.98
CA ILE A 117 22.19 4.54 3.88
C ILE A 117 21.90 5.83 3.12
N ILE A 118 20.65 6.26 3.17
CA ILE A 118 20.17 7.53 2.62
C ILE A 118 19.61 8.36 3.77
N SER A 119 20.25 9.49 4.08
CA SER A 119 19.82 10.41 5.12
C SER A 119 19.26 11.67 4.47
N ASP A 120 17.96 11.91 4.57
CA ASP A 120 17.29 13.06 3.94
C ASP A 120 15.98 13.42 4.66
N ASP A 121 15.40 14.54 4.26
CA ASP A 121 14.02 14.92 4.57
C ASP A 121 13.07 14.26 3.55
N PHE A 122 12.23 13.34 4.00
CA PHE A 122 11.28 12.65 3.13
C PHE A 122 9.85 13.21 3.30
N ALA A 123 9.11 13.24 2.19
CA ALA A 123 7.65 13.39 2.22
C ALA A 123 7.00 12.06 2.61
N PHE A 124 7.43 10.96 1.97
CA PHE A 124 7.00 9.61 2.31
C PHE A 124 7.92 8.53 1.70
N ILE A 125 7.80 7.34 2.28
CA ILE A 125 8.43 6.11 1.80
C ILE A 125 7.35 5.02 1.79
N ILE A 126 7.26 4.24 0.72
CA ILE A 126 6.32 3.13 0.61
C ILE A 126 7.06 1.90 0.10
N ALA A 127 6.98 0.80 0.86
CA ALA A 127 7.39 -0.53 0.43
C ALA A 127 6.18 -1.23 -0.20
N CYS A 128 6.28 -1.60 -1.47
CA CYS A 128 5.21 -2.16 -2.27
C CYS A 128 5.52 -3.60 -2.67
N ASN A 129 4.58 -4.50 -2.41
CA ASN A 129 4.55 -5.86 -2.94
C ASN A 129 3.62 -5.96 -4.16
N THR A 130 2.82 -4.92 -4.40
CA THR A 130 1.80 -4.85 -5.44
C THR A 130 1.86 -3.50 -6.16
N ILE A 131 1.33 -3.47 -7.37
CA ILE A 131 1.32 -2.27 -8.21
C ILE A 131 0.41 -1.19 -7.63
N HIS A 132 -0.81 -1.57 -7.17
CA HIS A 132 -1.90 -0.63 -6.96
C HIS A 132 -2.07 -0.19 -5.52
N VAL A 133 -2.41 1.08 -5.35
CA VAL A 133 -2.87 1.68 -4.09
C VAL A 133 -4.19 2.41 -4.31
N GLY A 134 -5.07 2.37 -3.31
CA GLY A 134 -6.36 3.05 -3.39
C GLY A 134 -7.20 2.62 -4.59
N LYS A 135 -7.79 3.58 -5.29
CA LYS A 135 -8.70 3.35 -6.43
C LYS A 135 -7.96 3.14 -7.76
N GLY A 136 -7.02 2.20 -7.81
CA GLY A 136 -6.30 1.86 -9.04
C GLY A 136 -5.11 2.78 -9.38
N MET A 137 -4.63 3.57 -8.41
CA MET A 137 -3.37 4.30 -8.57
C MET A 137 -2.21 3.30 -8.59
N LYS A 138 -1.34 3.41 -9.57
CA LYS A 138 -0.18 2.54 -9.77
C LYS A 138 1.03 3.08 -9.01
N MET A 139 1.14 2.79 -7.71
CA MET A 139 2.25 3.29 -6.89
C MET A 139 3.59 2.71 -7.31
N ALA A 140 3.66 1.42 -7.55
CA ALA A 140 4.84 0.71 -8.03
C ALA A 140 4.53 -0.04 -9.34
N PRO A 141 4.54 0.63 -10.50
CA PRO A 141 4.07 0.06 -11.77
C PRO A 141 4.80 -1.20 -12.22
N LYS A 142 5.99 -1.45 -11.69
CA LYS A 142 6.84 -2.60 -12.02
C LYS A 142 6.82 -3.71 -10.98
N ALA A 143 6.09 -3.54 -9.87
CA ALA A 143 6.03 -4.52 -8.80
C ALA A 143 5.49 -5.87 -9.30
N ILE A 144 6.14 -6.94 -8.87
CA ILE A 144 5.76 -8.34 -9.17
C ILE A 144 5.48 -9.03 -7.84
N ILE A 145 4.27 -9.54 -7.68
CA ILE A 145 3.72 -10.00 -6.40
C ILE A 145 4.34 -11.31 -5.86
N ASP A 146 5.17 -12.01 -6.64
CA ASP A 146 5.69 -13.35 -6.35
C ASP A 146 7.15 -13.55 -6.84
N ASP A 147 7.96 -12.48 -6.84
CA ASP A 147 9.37 -12.52 -7.26
C ASP A 147 10.39 -12.49 -6.10
N GLY A 148 9.89 -12.43 -4.85
CA GLY A 148 10.73 -12.36 -3.65
C GLY A 148 11.35 -10.98 -3.40
N LEU A 149 10.93 -9.95 -4.14
CA LEU A 149 11.44 -8.59 -4.02
C LEU A 149 10.38 -7.63 -3.46
N VAL A 150 10.83 -6.46 -3.05
CA VAL A 150 9.97 -5.36 -2.63
C VAL A 150 10.37 -4.10 -3.39
N ASP A 151 9.38 -3.45 -4.01
CA ASP A 151 9.60 -2.16 -4.66
C ASP A 151 9.48 -1.03 -3.65
N ILE A 152 10.55 -0.25 -3.48
CA ILE A 152 10.57 0.85 -2.52
C ILE A 152 10.44 2.17 -3.27
N ILE A 153 9.34 2.86 -3.04
CA ILE A 153 9.08 4.20 -3.58
C ILE A 153 9.51 5.22 -2.53
N ILE A 154 10.55 5.97 -2.85
CA ILE A 154 11.10 7.01 -2.00
C ILE A 154 10.77 8.36 -2.59
N VAL A 155 10.05 9.19 -1.84
CA VAL A 155 9.74 10.55 -2.25
C VAL A 155 10.39 11.51 -1.28
N PRO A 156 11.52 12.13 -1.67
CA PRO A 156 12.15 13.16 -0.86
C PRO A 156 11.23 14.37 -0.73
N LYS A 157 11.53 15.26 0.17
CA LYS A 157 10.77 16.48 0.29
C LYS A 157 10.89 17.33 -0.97
N VAL A 158 9.76 17.54 -1.62
CA VAL A 158 9.62 18.41 -2.80
C VAL A 158 8.57 19.49 -2.54
N ASN A 159 8.51 20.52 -3.38
CA ASN A 159 7.51 21.56 -3.22
C ASN A 159 6.09 21.03 -3.55
N ARG A 160 5.08 21.69 -3.01
CA ARG A 160 3.65 21.32 -3.15
C ARG A 160 3.21 21.20 -4.59
N LEU A 161 3.66 22.11 -5.47
CA LEU A 161 3.30 22.11 -6.90
C LEU A 161 3.82 20.87 -7.60
N LYS A 162 5.02 20.39 -7.24
CA LYS A 162 5.58 19.15 -7.79
C LYS A 162 4.76 17.94 -7.36
N LEU A 163 4.38 17.86 -6.08
CA LEU A 163 3.50 16.79 -5.57
C LEU A 163 2.15 16.79 -6.30
N LEU A 164 1.51 17.95 -6.47
CA LEU A 164 0.23 18.07 -7.20
C LEU A 164 0.35 17.65 -8.66
N LYS A 165 1.47 17.96 -9.33
CA LYS A 165 1.73 17.53 -10.72
C LYS A 165 1.99 16.02 -10.85
N LEU A 166 2.56 15.39 -9.81
CA LEU A 166 2.83 13.96 -9.80
C LEU A 166 1.56 13.14 -9.53
N PHE A 167 0.61 13.70 -8.79
CA PHE A 167 -0.58 12.96 -8.37
C PHE A 167 -1.39 12.33 -9.53
N PRO A 168 -1.72 13.06 -10.63
CA PRO A 168 -2.41 12.46 -11.77
C PRO A 168 -1.60 11.32 -12.44
N LYS A 169 -0.27 11.41 -12.42
CA LYS A 169 0.62 10.42 -13.03
C LYS A 169 0.59 9.07 -12.30
N LEU A 170 0.14 9.04 -11.04
CA LEU A 170 -0.07 7.78 -10.31
C LEU A 170 -1.11 6.88 -10.98
N PHE A 171 -2.07 7.44 -11.72
CA PHE A 171 -3.09 6.63 -12.40
C PHE A 171 -2.57 5.98 -13.69
N THR A 172 -1.61 6.60 -14.35
CA THR A 172 -0.97 6.05 -15.55
C THR A 172 0.29 5.24 -15.24
N GLY A 173 0.95 5.55 -14.12
CA GLY A 173 2.25 4.98 -13.74
C GLY A 173 3.46 5.78 -14.25
N ASP A 174 3.23 6.97 -14.84
CA ASP A 174 4.27 7.80 -15.47
C ASP A 174 5.03 8.71 -14.46
N HIS A 175 4.95 8.40 -13.18
CA HIS A 175 5.62 9.16 -12.12
C HIS A 175 7.02 8.60 -11.81
N ILE A 176 7.34 7.39 -12.30
CA ILE A 176 8.64 6.69 -12.18
C ILE A 176 9.33 6.67 -13.52
#